data_94129a233b54523dab72eb894a37882d
#
_entry.id   94129a233b54523dab72eb894a37882d
#
_cell.length_a   1.000
_cell.length_b   1.000
_cell.length_c   1.000
_cell.angle_alpha   90.00
_cell.angle_beta   90.00
_cell.angle_gamma   90.00
#
_symmetry.space_group_name_H-M   'P 1'
#
loop_
_entity.id
_entity.type
_entity.pdbx_description
1 polymer ?
#
loop_
_entity_poly.entity_id
_entity_poly.type
_entity_poly.pdbx_seq_one_letter_code
_entity_poly.pdbx_strand_id
1 'polypeptide(L)'
;MSTTLSGTPTVSGLSRGPFRAARGTQISCKGWQQEAALRMLMNNLDPEVAEKPEDLVVYGGTGKVARNWECFHAIVRSLRELANDETLLIQSGKPVAVFRTHEYAPRVLLCNSNLVGHWNNWDRFHELDRAGLMMYGQMTAGSWIYIGTQGILQGTFETFAAAARKHFGGDLAGKLVVTGGMGGMGGAQPLAATMNGAAFLGIDVDPERIKRRVKSGYCDVMVTNLDEALRILKNAVRKREATSVGLVGNCADLIPELAKRGVVPDLLTDQTSAHDPIGGYIPNGMTLDAALELRKNDTQEYKKRSMAAMAQHVQGMLDLQKLGAVTFDYGNNIRTFAFEQGVKNAYDFPGFVPAYIRPLFCEGKGPFRWAALSGEASDIARTDKLVQEMFPNDEHLNRWIKLAQKRVRFQGLPSRICWLGYGERDKFGLALNDLVARGELKAPIVIGRDHLDCGSVASPFRETESMLDRSDAIADWPLLNALVNTASGASWVSIHNGGGVGIGYSQHAGQVTVADGSKEMAARIERVLTNDPGMGVARHVDAGYKDAKEFARSSNVKIPMM
;
A
#
# COMPACT_ATOMS: atom_id res chain seq x y z
N MET A 1 -31.37 -8.00 33.50
CA MET A 1 -30.68 -6.95 34.30
C MET A 1 -29.79 -6.17 33.33
N SER A 2 -30.24 -4.98 32.98
CA SER A 2 -29.54 -4.06 32.07
C SER A 2 -28.54 -3.27 32.90
N THR A 3 -27.25 -3.49 32.69
CA THR A 3 -26.20 -2.64 33.22
C THR A 3 -25.78 -1.65 32.12
N THR A 4 -26.29 -0.45 32.24
CA THR A 4 -25.81 0.74 31.52
C THR A 4 -24.36 1.03 31.93
N LEU A 5 -23.41 0.79 31.07
CA LEU A 5 -22.03 1.25 31.23
C LEU A 5 -22.01 2.77 30.99
N SER A 6 -21.84 3.49 32.10
CA SER A 6 -21.64 4.93 32.14
C SER A 6 -20.36 5.36 31.44
N GLY A 7 -20.45 6.54 30.78
CA GLY A 7 -19.47 7.14 29.90
C GLY A 7 -18.02 7.13 30.37
N THR A 8 -17.16 6.86 29.40
CA THR A 8 -15.70 7.03 29.50
C THR A 8 -15.37 8.52 29.73
N PRO A 9 -14.53 8.86 30.72
CA PRO A 9 -14.15 10.24 30.95
C PRO A 9 -13.35 10.76 29.75
N THR A 10 -13.81 11.83 29.13
CA THR A 10 -13.05 12.60 28.16
C THR A 10 -11.87 13.26 28.89
N VAL A 11 -10.66 12.80 28.62
CA VAL A 11 -9.43 13.47 29.05
C VAL A 11 -9.31 14.75 28.21
N SER A 12 -9.85 15.85 28.73
CA SER A 12 -9.72 17.18 28.16
C SER A 12 -8.28 17.66 28.32
N GLY A 13 -7.58 17.89 27.18
CA GLY A 13 -6.25 18.51 27.15
C GLY A 13 -5.20 17.86 26.25
N LEU A 14 -5.47 16.72 25.62
CA LEU A 14 -4.54 16.08 24.70
C LEU A 14 -4.69 16.66 23.27
N SER A 15 -3.58 17.10 22.65
CA SER A 15 -3.57 17.60 21.28
C SER A 15 -4.06 16.52 20.29
N ARG A 16 -4.94 16.91 19.37
CA ARG A 16 -5.50 16.04 18.33
C ARG A 16 -4.93 16.34 16.93
N GLY A 17 -3.70 16.81 16.87
CA GLY A 17 -3.04 17.11 15.60
C GLY A 17 -3.21 18.56 15.12
N PRO A 18 -2.72 18.91 13.91
CA PRO A 18 -1.91 18.07 13.02
C PRO A 18 -0.53 17.79 13.59
N PHE A 19 0.01 16.61 13.32
CA PHE A 19 1.35 16.22 13.74
C PHE A 19 2.32 16.24 12.56
N ARG A 20 3.58 16.58 12.83
CA ARG A 20 4.71 16.40 11.91
C ARG A 20 5.80 15.65 12.63
N ALA A 21 6.49 14.77 11.89
CA ALA A 21 7.64 14.06 12.42
C ALA A 21 8.76 15.05 12.79
N ALA A 22 9.44 14.80 13.90
CA ALA A 22 10.70 15.47 14.21
C ALA A 22 11.75 15.16 13.15
N ARG A 23 12.66 16.10 12.90
CA ARG A 23 13.69 16.03 11.86
C ARG A 23 15.07 16.25 12.48
N GLY A 24 16.13 15.74 11.81
CA GLY A 24 17.51 15.92 12.27
C GLY A 24 17.94 14.88 13.30
N THR A 25 19.00 15.19 14.05
CA THR A 25 19.73 14.23 14.89
C THR A 25 19.31 14.21 16.37
N GLN A 26 18.48 15.15 16.81
CA GLN A 26 17.98 15.15 18.19
C GLN A 26 16.90 14.10 18.38
N ILE A 27 17.06 13.25 19.37
CA ILE A 27 16.09 12.19 19.71
C ILE A 27 15.35 12.52 21.01
N SER A 28 14.10 12.09 21.09
CA SER A 28 13.24 12.20 22.27
C SER A 28 13.04 10.86 22.97
N CYS A 29 13.47 9.78 22.35
CA CYS A 29 13.44 8.40 22.86
C CYS A 29 14.84 7.97 23.35
N LYS A 30 14.94 6.79 23.99
CA LYS A 30 16.20 6.25 24.52
C LYS A 30 17.14 5.69 23.43
N GLY A 31 16.65 5.47 22.22
CA GLY A 31 17.43 4.97 21.10
C GLY A 31 16.80 5.27 19.74
N TRP A 32 17.59 5.09 18.67
CA TRP A 32 17.15 5.41 17.32
C TRP A 32 16.02 4.51 16.81
N GLN A 33 15.91 3.27 17.28
CA GLN A 33 14.85 2.37 16.83
C GLN A 33 13.49 2.83 17.35
N GLN A 34 13.41 3.24 18.63
CA GLN A 34 12.20 3.81 19.23
C GLN A 34 11.87 5.17 18.62
N GLU A 35 12.88 6.02 18.43
CA GLU A 35 12.73 7.33 17.80
C GLU A 35 12.25 7.22 16.35
N ALA A 36 12.77 6.25 15.59
CA ALA A 36 12.34 5.98 14.24
C ALA A 36 10.85 5.58 14.18
N ALA A 37 10.43 4.66 15.07
CA ALA A 37 9.03 4.26 15.18
C ALA A 37 8.13 5.46 15.53
N LEU A 38 8.57 6.31 16.47
CA LEU A 38 7.85 7.53 16.85
C LEU A 38 7.74 8.52 15.69
N ARG A 39 8.84 8.79 14.97
CA ARG A 39 8.82 9.70 13.82
C ARG A 39 7.95 9.18 12.69
N MET A 40 7.99 7.89 12.41
CA MET A 40 7.16 7.28 11.39
C MET A 40 5.67 7.26 11.78
N LEU A 41 5.33 7.03 13.06
CA LEU A 41 3.98 7.20 13.58
C LEU A 41 3.46 8.62 13.35
N MET A 42 4.28 9.64 13.70
CA MET A 42 3.95 11.05 13.48
C MET A 42 3.84 11.41 11.99
N ASN A 43 4.76 10.88 11.17
CA ASN A 43 4.75 11.10 9.71
C ASN A 43 3.47 10.57 9.06
N ASN A 44 2.92 9.46 9.56
CA ASN A 44 1.66 8.92 9.06
C ASN A 44 0.45 9.84 9.32
N LEU A 45 0.55 10.76 10.26
CA LEU A 45 -0.47 11.78 10.56
C LEU A 45 -0.11 13.18 10.04
N ASP A 46 1.00 13.32 9.30
CA ASP A 46 1.31 14.58 8.63
C ASP A 46 0.17 14.94 7.65
N PRO A 47 -0.30 16.21 7.63
CA PRO A 47 -1.37 16.64 6.73
C PRO A 47 -1.10 16.44 5.24
N GLU A 48 0.17 16.34 4.86
CA GLU A 48 0.56 16.01 3.49
C GLU A 48 0.44 14.51 3.19
N VAL A 49 0.45 13.66 4.22
CA VAL A 49 0.43 12.19 4.13
C VAL A 49 -0.97 11.63 4.36
N ALA A 50 -1.59 11.96 5.50
CA ALA A 50 -2.87 11.40 5.92
C ALA A 50 -4.07 11.96 5.14
N GLU A 51 -5.11 11.13 4.95
CA GLU A 51 -6.39 11.55 4.38
C GLU A 51 -7.22 12.35 5.39
N LYS A 52 -7.29 11.87 6.66
CA LYS A 52 -8.04 12.49 7.77
C LYS A 52 -7.25 12.35 9.08
N PRO A 53 -6.19 13.16 9.27
CA PRO A 53 -5.33 13.06 10.45
C PRO A 53 -6.09 13.28 11.76
N GLU A 54 -7.14 14.12 11.78
CA GLU A 54 -8.02 14.37 12.92
C GLU A 54 -8.75 13.13 13.43
N ASP A 55 -9.01 12.16 12.54
CA ASP A 55 -9.65 10.86 12.83
C ASP A 55 -8.62 9.72 12.96
N LEU A 56 -7.31 10.02 12.97
CA LEU A 56 -6.21 9.06 12.93
C LEU A 56 -6.17 8.22 11.64
N VAL A 57 -6.90 8.63 10.59
CA VAL A 57 -7.03 7.91 9.32
C VAL A 57 -5.94 8.34 8.35
N VAL A 58 -5.16 7.38 7.89
CA VAL A 58 -4.03 7.60 6.98
C VAL A 58 -4.47 7.47 5.53
N TYR A 59 -5.06 6.33 5.15
CA TYR A 59 -5.56 6.08 3.80
C TYR A 59 -6.65 5.00 3.75
N GLY A 60 -7.23 4.80 2.57
CA GLY A 60 -8.23 3.75 2.33
C GLY A 60 -9.55 3.96 3.05
N GLY A 61 -9.85 5.20 3.40
CA GLY A 61 -11.09 5.62 4.05
C GLY A 61 -11.16 5.35 5.55
N THR A 62 -10.60 4.25 6.05
CA THR A 62 -10.70 3.81 7.46
C THR A 62 -9.40 3.27 8.06
N GLY A 63 -8.29 3.22 7.30
CA GLY A 63 -7.00 2.70 7.77
C GLY A 63 -6.33 3.64 8.77
N LYS A 64 -6.20 3.21 10.05
CA LYS A 64 -5.73 4.03 11.18
C LYS A 64 -4.32 3.67 11.65
N VAL A 65 -3.65 4.62 12.30
CA VAL A 65 -2.36 4.42 12.98
C VAL A 65 -2.51 3.97 14.43
N ALA A 66 -3.60 4.34 15.09
CA ALA A 66 -3.91 4.02 16.48
C ALA A 66 -5.43 3.91 16.64
N ARG A 67 -5.89 3.18 17.66
CA ARG A 67 -7.31 2.91 17.91
C ARG A 67 -8.11 4.18 18.16
N ASN A 68 -7.59 5.04 18.99
CA ASN A 68 -8.13 6.34 19.34
C ASN A 68 -7.02 7.28 19.85
N TRP A 69 -7.33 8.52 20.14
CA TRP A 69 -6.36 9.52 20.60
C TRP A 69 -5.71 9.17 21.94
N GLU A 70 -6.42 8.55 22.87
CA GLU A 70 -5.86 8.07 24.13
C GLU A 70 -4.77 7.01 23.89
N CYS A 71 -5.08 6.03 23.05
CA CYS A 71 -4.11 4.99 22.64
C CYS A 71 -2.90 5.62 21.90
N PHE A 72 -3.12 6.57 20.99
CA PHE A 72 -2.06 7.26 20.29
C PHE A 72 -1.08 7.94 21.28
N HIS A 73 -1.59 8.70 22.22
CA HIS A 73 -0.75 9.36 23.23
C HIS A 73 -0.05 8.37 24.16
N ALA A 74 -0.71 7.25 24.48
CA ALA A 74 -0.08 6.18 25.24
C ALA A 74 1.07 5.52 24.46
N ILE A 75 0.91 5.26 23.17
CA ILE A 75 1.99 4.77 22.29
C ILE A 75 3.17 5.74 22.30
N VAL A 76 2.91 7.04 22.13
CA VAL A 76 3.96 8.08 22.13
C VAL A 76 4.75 8.09 23.44
N ARG A 77 4.06 8.04 24.59
CA ARG A 77 4.73 7.97 25.90
C ARG A 77 5.54 6.69 26.04
N SER A 78 4.95 5.54 25.69
CA SER A 78 5.63 4.25 25.77
C SER A 78 6.90 4.21 24.92
N LEU A 79 6.87 4.73 23.69
CA LEU A 79 8.07 4.77 22.82
C LEU A 79 9.19 5.64 23.40
N ARG A 80 8.86 6.75 24.08
CA ARG A 80 9.86 7.61 24.73
C ARG A 80 10.51 6.96 25.95
N GLU A 81 9.75 6.14 26.66
CA GLU A 81 10.20 5.47 27.89
C GLU A 81 10.82 4.10 27.64
N LEU A 82 10.57 3.49 26.47
CA LEU A 82 11.01 2.14 26.10
C LEU A 82 12.53 1.98 26.13
N ALA A 83 13.02 1.03 26.91
CA ALA A 83 14.44 0.70 26.97
C ALA A 83 14.89 -0.11 25.73
N ASN A 84 16.23 -0.19 25.53
CA ASN A 84 16.80 -0.86 24.35
C ASN A 84 16.66 -2.39 24.38
N ASP A 85 16.32 -2.98 25.52
CA ASP A 85 16.06 -4.40 25.74
C ASP A 85 14.57 -4.71 25.99
N GLU A 86 13.68 -3.73 25.74
CA GLU A 86 12.23 -3.87 25.92
C GLU A 86 11.49 -3.89 24.58
N THR A 87 10.33 -4.55 24.57
CA THR A 87 9.42 -4.61 23.42
C THR A 87 8.03 -4.14 23.83
N LEU A 88 7.50 -3.16 23.10
CA LEU A 88 6.12 -2.68 23.21
C LEU A 88 5.19 -3.55 22.37
N LEU A 89 4.11 -4.05 22.98
CA LEU A 89 3.07 -4.82 22.32
C LEU A 89 1.86 -3.94 22.01
N ILE A 90 1.38 -4.00 20.77
CA ILE A 90 0.23 -3.23 20.29
C ILE A 90 -0.82 -4.15 19.67
N GLN A 91 -2.02 -4.14 20.27
CA GLN A 91 -3.19 -4.88 19.80
C GLN A 91 -4.21 -3.92 19.19
N SER A 92 -4.41 -4.01 17.87
CA SER A 92 -5.35 -3.15 17.11
C SER A 92 -5.27 -1.69 17.57
N GLY A 93 -4.04 -1.12 17.48
CA GLY A 93 -3.76 0.26 17.79
C GLY A 93 -3.79 0.68 19.26
N LYS A 94 -3.88 -0.29 20.20
CA LYS A 94 -3.79 -0.06 21.64
C LYS A 94 -2.49 -0.64 22.19
N PRO A 95 -1.66 0.15 22.89
CA PRO A 95 -0.49 -0.38 23.61
C PRO A 95 -1.02 -1.20 24.81
N VAL A 96 -0.62 -2.48 24.89
CA VAL A 96 -1.18 -3.40 25.88
C VAL A 96 -0.17 -3.89 26.90
N ALA A 97 1.12 -3.92 26.55
CA ALA A 97 2.19 -4.32 27.45
C ALA A 97 3.56 -3.85 26.96
N VAL A 98 4.50 -3.74 27.87
CA VAL A 98 5.94 -3.67 27.62
C VAL A 98 6.59 -4.84 28.33
N PHE A 99 7.38 -5.63 27.60
CA PHE A 99 8.10 -6.75 28.15
C PHE A 99 9.60 -6.59 27.92
N ARG A 100 10.39 -7.01 28.91
CA ARG A 100 11.81 -7.20 28.70
C ARG A 100 12.03 -8.37 27.75
N THR A 101 12.80 -8.11 26.69
CA THR A 101 13.21 -9.09 25.70
C THR A 101 14.74 -9.15 25.65
N HIS A 102 15.35 -8.61 24.62
CA HIS A 102 16.79 -8.42 24.50
C HIS A 102 17.09 -7.33 23.45
N GLU A 103 18.32 -6.85 23.41
CA GLU A 103 18.75 -5.72 22.57
C GLU A 103 18.53 -5.93 21.06
N TYR A 104 18.56 -7.17 20.56
CA TYR A 104 18.34 -7.51 19.17
C TYR A 104 16.86 -7.79 18.82
N ALA A 105 15.96 -7.82 19.80
CA ALA A 105 14.54 -8.02 19.56
C ALA A 105 13.92 -6.77 18.92
N PRO A 106 12.79 -6.91 18.22
CA PRO A 106 11.98 -5.78 17.78
C PRO A 106 11.58 -4.89 18.97
N ARG A 107 11.65 -3.57 18.77
CA ARG A 107 11.16 -2.61 19.79
C ARG A 107 9.64 -2.55 19.84
N VAL A 108 8.95 -2.90 18.74
CA VAL A 108 7.50 -2.92 18.69
C VAL A 108 7.00 -4.15 17.93
N LEU A 109 5.97 -4.80 18.49
CA LEU A 109 5.20 -5.84 17.82
C LEU A 109 3.74 -5.40 17.71
N LEU A 110 3.18 -5.42 16.49
CA LEU A 110 1.83 -4.97 16.22
C LEU A 110 0.98 -6.10 15.62
N CYS A 111 -0.24 -6.28 16.14
CA CYS A 111 -1.24 -7.12 15.52
C CYS A 111 -2.52 -6.32 15.32
N ASN A 112 -2.97 -6.19 14.06
CA ASN A 112 -4.11 -5.34 13.71
C ASN A 112 -5.23 -6.12 13.05
N SER A 113 -6.44 -5.95 13.52
CA SER A 113 -7.69 -6.42 12.90
C SER A 113 -7.81 -7.96 12.78
N ASN A 114 -6.95 -8.73 13.44
CA ASN A 114 -6.96 -10.19 13.31
C ASN A 114 -8.14 -10.80 14.08
N LEU A 115 -8.95 -11.59 13.40
CA LEU A 115 -10.08 -12.35 13.94
C LEU A 115 -9.89 -13.84 13.66
N VAL A 116 -10.41 -14.68 14.54
CA VAL A 116 -10.40 -16.13 14.35
C VAL A 116 -11.36 -16.52 13.22
N GLY A 117 -10.95 -17.41 12.34
CA GLY A 117 -11.56 -17.84 11.08
C GLY A 117 -13.06 -17.58 10.90
N HIS A 118 -13.92 -18.28 11.65
CA HIS A 118 -15.38 -18.16 11.51
C HIS A 118 -15.93 -16.75 11.79
N TRP A 119 -15.27 -15.98 12.67
CA TRP A 119 -15.65 -14.60 13.01
C TRP A 119 -14.96 -13.55 12.15
N ASN A 120 -14.12 -13.96 11.19
CA ASN A 120 -13.32 -13.06 10.38
C ASN A 120 -14.14 -12.49 9.22
N ASN A 121 -15.01 -11.53 9.51
CA ASN A 121 -15.88 -10.84 8.56
C ASN A 121 -16.13 -9.39 9.00
N TRP A 122 -16.61 -8.56 8.05
CA TRP A 122 -16.87 -7.14 8.28
C TRP A 122 -17.91 -6.86 9.37
N ASP A 123 -18.97 -7.65 9.46
CA ASP A 123 -20.06 -7.40 10.41
C ASP A 123 -19.54 -7.55 11.85
N ARG A 124 -18.80 -8.62 12.12
CA ARG A 124 -18.15 -8.83 13.43
C ARG A 124 -17.06 -7.79 13.71
N PHE A 125 -16.27 -7.44 12.70
CA PHE A 125 -15.27 -6.38 12.84
C PHE A 125 -15.91 -5.05 13.25
N HIS A 126 -16.95 -4.60 12.55
CA HIS A 126 -17.65 -3.35 12.88
C HIS A 126 -18.29 -3.35 14.26
N GLU A 127 -18.82 -4.49 14.71
CA GLU A 127 -19.32 -4.64 16.08
C GLU A 127 -18.22 -4.36 17.11
N LEU A 128 -17.04 -4.97 16.94
CA LEU A 128 -15.90 -4.82 17.83
C LEU A 128 -15.25 -3.44 17.74
N ASP A 129 -15.20 -2.84 16.56
CA ASP A 129 -14.71 -1.47 16.36
C ASP A 129 -15.61 -0.47 17.10
N ARG A 130 -16.94 -0.57 16.95
CA ARG A 130 -17.90 0.25 17.71
C ARG A 130 -17.80 0.04 19.21
N ALA A 131 -17.46 -1.15 19.66
CA ALA A 131 -17.20 -1.45 21.07
C ALA A 131 -15.84 -0.95 21.57
N GLY A 132 -15.02 -0.32 20.69
CA GLY A 132 -13.69 0.18 21.05
C GLY A 132 -12.63 -0.90 21.28
N LEU A 133 -12.85 -2.12 20.77
CA LEU A 133 -11.97 -3.28 20.96
C LEU A 133 -11.00 -3.52 19.81
N MET A 134 -11.30 -2.97 18.63
CA MET A 134 -10.49 -3.11 17.42
C MET A 134 -10.31 -1.79 16.70
N MET A 135 -9.43 -1.76 15.73
CA MET A 135 -9.34 -0.73 14.69
C MET A 135 -8.93 -1.39 13.37
N TYR A 136 -9.26 -0.78 12.25
CA TYR A 136 -8.73 -1.19 10.96
C TYR A 136 -7.32 -0.63 10.77
N GLY A 137 -6.32 -1.41 11.17
CA GLY A 137 -4.90 -1.09 11.00
C GLY A 137 -4.40 -1.56 9.65
N GLN A 138 -4.84 -0.91 8.58
CA GLN A 138 -4.53 -1.31 7.21
C GLN A 138 -3.04 -1.21 6.93
N MET A 139 -2.39 -2.36 6.69
CA MET A 139 -1.02 -2.52 6.22
C MET A 139 -0.03 -1.43 6.69
N THR A 140 0.52 -0.65 5.78
CA THR A 140 1.53 0.39 6.07
C THR A 140 1.04 1.53 6.95
N ALA A 141 -0.28 1.80 7.00
CA ALA A 141 -0.87 2.74 7.96
C ALA A 141 -0.79 2.19 9.39
N GLY A 142 -1.22 0.95 9.60
CA GLY A 142 -1.23 0.29 10.89
C GLY A 142 0.16 -0.10 11.42
N SER A 143 1.17 -0.15 10.57
CA SER A 143 2.57 -0.43 10.93
C SER A 143 3.50 0.78 10.80
N TRP A 144 2.95 1.95 10.55
CA TRP A 144 3.68 3.23 10.54
C TRP A 144 4.82 3.31 9.51
N ILE A 145 4.64 2.71 8.34
CA ILE A 145 5.63 2.76 7.26
C ILE A 145 5.03 3.32 5.95
N TYR A 146 3.85 3.91 6.01
CA TYR A 146 3.28 4.62 4.88
C TYR A 146 4.05 5.91 4.61
N ILE A 147 4.42 6.14 3.36
CA ILE A 147 5.25 7.26 2.89
C ILE A 147 4.50 8.18 1.92
N GLY A 148 3.19 8.19 2.01
CA GLY A 148 2.33 8.92 1.07
C GLY A 148 2.08 8.15 -0.22
N THR A 149 1.50 8.83 -1.21
CA THR A 149 1.04 8.25 -2.48
C THR A 149 2.19 7.65 -3.31
N GLN A 150 3.44 8.08 -3.11
CA GLN A 150 4.57 7.48 -3.83
C GLN A 150 4.79 5.99 -3.48
N GLY A 151 4.31 5.52 -2.33
CA GLY A 151 4.45 4.13 -1.92
C GLY A 151 3.83 3.14 -2.90
N ILE A 152 2.70 3.48 -3.49
CA ILE A 152 2.03 2.68 -4.52
C ILE A 152 2.43 3.11 -5.94
N LEU A 153 2.94 4.33 -6.12
CA LEU A 153 3.28 4.87 -7.43
C LEU A 153 4.26 3.98 -8.18
N GLN A 154 5.29 3.49 -7.50
CA GLN A 154 6.30 2.65 -8.11
C GLN A 154 5.74 1.29 -8.54
N GLY A 155 4.93 0.61 -7.69
CA GLY A 155 4.27 -0.65 -8.05
C GLY A 155 3.31 -0.49 -9.23
N THR A 156 2.62 0.64 -9.32
CA THR A 156 1.74 0.97 -10.45
C THR A 156 2.56 1.26 -11.72
N PHE A 157 3.68 1.95 -11.58
CA PHE A 157 4.64 2.16 -12.68
C PHE A 157 5.16 0.82 -13.23
N GLU A 158 5.56 -0.12 -12.35
CA GLU A 158 5.99 -1.47 -12.73
C GLU A 158 4.89 -2.24 -13.45
N THR A 159 3.67 -2.21 -12.91
CA THR A 159 2.52 -2.91 -13.50
C THR A 159 2.22 -2.38 -14.91
N PHE A 160 2.18 -1.07 -15.09
CA PHE A 160 1.95 -0.47 -16.41
C PHE A 160 3.11 -0.70 -17.37
N ALA A 161 4.36 -0.68 -16.89
CA ALA A 161 5.52 -1.01 -17.70
C ALA A 161 5.52 -2.49 -18.14
N ALA A 162 5.14 -3.41 -17.25
CA ALA A 162 5.00 -4.82 -17.58
C ALA A 162 3.85 -5.06 -18.57
N ALA A 163 2.72 -4.40 -18.40
CA ALA A 163 1.61 -4.43 -19.35
C ALA A 163 2.03 -3.86 -20.72
N ALA A 164 2.80 -2.75 -20.74
CA ALA A 164 3.33 -2.17 -21.96
C ALA A 164 4.24 -3.15 -22.71
N ARG A 165 5.16 -3.81 -22.02
CA ARG A 165 6.03 -4.83 -22.63
C ARG A 165 5.24 -6.01 -23.19
N LYS A 166 4.24 -6.49 -22.44
CA LYS A 166 3.46 -7.68 -22.81
C LYS A 166 2.52 -7.44 -23.99
N HIS A 167 1.93 -6.24 -24.10
CA HIS A 167 0.82 -5.99 -25.02
C HIS A 167 1.11 -4.92 -26.08
N PHE A 168 2.08 -4.00 -25.87
CA PHE A 168 2.23 -2.79 -26.70
C PHE A 168 3.67 -2.51 -27.14
N GLY A 169 4.56 -3.48 -27.06
CA GLY A 169 5.93 -3.34 -27.58
C GLY A 169 6.87 -2.51 -26.70
N GLY A 170 6.49 -2.22 -25.44
CA GLY A 170 7.41 -1.68 -24.43
C GLY A 170 7.09 -0.29 -23.89
N ASP A 171 6.22 0.50 -24.54
CA ASP A 171 5.78 1.81 -24.05
C ASP A 171 4.26 2.01 -24.21
N LEU A 172 3.72 3.04 -23.56
CA LEU A 172 2.31 3.42 -23.65
C LEU A 172 2.08 4.73 -24.41
N ALA A 173 3.04 5.22 -25.18
CA ALA A 173 2.89 6.45 -25.96
C ALA A 173 1.80 6.29 -27.02
N GLY A 174 0.79 7.15 -26.97
CA GLY A 174 -0.40 7.08 -27.82
C GLY A 174 -1.42 6.03 -27.39
N LYS A 175 -1.29 5.49 -26.16
CA LYS A 175 -2.23 4.57 -25.54
C LYS A 175 -3.08 5.26 -24.49
N LEU A 176 -4.36 4.82 -24.37
CA LEU A 176 -5.29 5.31 -23.35
C LEU A 176 -5.40 4.32 -22.20
N VAL A 177 -5.11 4.78 -20.99
CA VAL A 177 -5.33 4.04 -19.74
C VAL A 177 -6.55 4.63 -19.03
N VAL A 178 -7.49 3.79 -18.61
CA VAL A 178 -8.68 4.20 -17.84
C VAL A 178 -8.73 3.44 -16.51
N THR A 179 -9.05 4.16 -15.42
CA THR A 179 -9.19 3.57 -14.10
C THR A 179 -10.20 4.31 -13.22
N GLY A 180 -10.70 3.63 -12.20
CA GLY A 180 -11.48 4.23 -11.10
C GLY A 180 -10.63 4.52 -9.88
N GLY A 181 -11.03 5.56 -9.11
CA GLY A 181 -10.44 5.91 -7.83
C GLY A 181 -9.20 6.81 -7.90
N MET A 182 -9.28 7.97 -7.25
CA MET A 182 -8.20 8.98 -7.15
C MET A 182 -7.81 9.29 -5.69
N GLY A 183 -8.15 8.39 -4.78
CA GLY A 183 -7.82 8.45 -3.35
C GLY A 183 -6.33 8.25 -3.05
N GLY A 184 -5.98 7.89 -1.80
CA GLY A 184 -4.59 7.70 -1.37
C GLY A 184 -3.79 6.75 -2.26
N MET A 185 -4.39 5.63 -2.62
CA MET A 185 -3.79 4.60 -3.47
C MET A 185 -4.03 4.89 -4.96
N GLY A 186 -5.28 4.98 -5.40
CA GLY A 186 -5.65 5.20 -6.81
C GLY A 186 -5.10 6.50 -7.41
N GLY A 187 -4.87 7.50 -6.57
CA GLY A 187 -4.28 8.78 -6.98
C GLY A 187 -2.83 8.71 -7.48
N ALA A 188 -2.16 7.56 -7.36
CA ALA A 188 -0.85 7.33 -7.96
C ALA A 188 -0.92 6.98 -9.46
N GLN A 189 -2.05 6.45 -9.91
CA GLN A 189 -2.17 5.92 -11.28
C GLN A 189 -1.96 6.95 -12.39
N PRO A 190 -2.45 8.21 -12.29
CA PRO A 190 -2.23 9.21 -13.34
C PRO A 190 -0.74 9.44 -13.61
N LEU A 191 0.04 9.62 -12.53
CA LEU A 191 1.48 9.85 -12.65
C LEU A 191 2.20 8.59 -13.18
N ALA A 192 1.85 7.40 -12.69
CA ALA A 192 2.43 6.15 -13.18
C ALA A 192 2.17 5.92 -14.67
N ALA A 193 0.96 6.21 -15.13
CA ALA A 193 0.59 6.10 -16.54
C ALA A 193 1.34 7.10 -17.41
N THR A 194 1.40 8.37 -17.01
CA THR A 194 2.13 9.41 -17.76
C THR A 194 3.64 9.21 -17.74
N MET A 195 4.22 8.65 -16.66
CA MET A 195 5.63 8.24 -16.62
C MET A 195 5.93 7.09 -17.61
N ASN A 196 4.93 6.29 -17.96
CA ASN A 196 5.02 5.27 -19.01
C ASN A 196 4.59 5.77 -20.41
N GLY A 197 4.31 7.07 -20.56
CA GLY A 197 3.99 7.71 -21.84
C GLY A 197 2.50 7.75 -22.19
N ALA A 198 1.60 7.20 -21.35
CA ALA A 198 0.17 7.09 -21.64
C ALA A 198 -0.58 8.41 -21.54
N ALA A 199 -1.68 8.50 -22.31
CA ALA A 199 -2.84 9.33 -21.98
C ALA A 199 -3.67 8.60 -20.92
N PHE A 200 -4.19 9.30 -19.91
CA PHE A 200 -4.82 8.68 -18.75
C PHE A 200 -6.14 9.35 -18.37
N LEU A 201 -7.15 8.54 -18.08
CA LEU A 201 -8.41 8.96 -17.48
C LEU A 201 -8.60 8.30 -16.13
N GLY A 202 -8.63 9.10 -15.05
CA GLY A 202 -9.01 8.67 -13.71
C GLY A 202 -10.39 9.20 -13.35
N ILE A 203 -11.27 8.35 -12.82
CA ILE A 203 -12.65 8.70 -12.45
C ILE A 203 -12.79 8.62 -10.94
N ASP A 204 -13.26 9.69 -10.30
CA ASP A 204 -13.60 9.69 -8.86
C ASP A 204 -14.84 10.54 -8.60
N VAL A 205 -15.68 10.11 -7.66
CA VAL A 205 -16.90 10.83 -7.26
C VAL A 205 -16.62 12.07 -6.43
N ASP A 206 -15.45 12.12 -5.78
CA ASP A 206 -15.05 13.20 -4.88
C ASP A 206 -14.08 14.17 -5.60
N PRO A 207 -14.54 15.39 -5.94
CA PRO A 207 -13.70 16.37 -6.61
C PRO A 207 -12.47 16.80 -5.76
N GLU A 208 -12.56 16.73 -4.43
CA GLU A 208 -11.43 17.13 -3.57
C GLU A 208 -10.27 16.14 -3.67
N ARG A 209 -10.55 14.86 -3.88
CA ARG A 209 -9.52 13.84 -4.17
C ARG A 209 -8.77 14.19 -5.45
N ILE A 210 -9.48 14.51 -6.53
CA ILE A 210 -8.88 14.89 -7.82
C ILE A 210 -8.09 16.18 -7.68
N LYS A 211 -8.65 17.24 -7.04
CA LYS A 211 -7.95 18.52 -6.79
C LYS A 211 -6.64 18.30 -6.03
N ARG A 212 -6.64 17.42 -5.03
CA ARG A 212 -5.42 17.06 -4.27
C ARG A 212 -4.35 16.46 -5.20
N ARG A 213 -4.72 15.62 -6.18
CA ARG A 213 -3.79 15.05 -7.16
C ARG A 213 -3.26 16.09 -8.13
N VAL A 214 -4.09 17.00 -8.60
CA VAL A 214 -3.66 18.14 -9.42
C VAL A 214 -2.69 19.04 -8.66
N LYS A 215 -3.04 19.41 -7.43
CA LYS A 215 -2.17 20.24 -6.58
C LYS A 215 -0.81 19.60 -6.28
N SER A 216 -0.77 18.28 -6.09
CA SER A 216 0.46 17.53 -5.82
C SER A 216 1.27 17.20 -7.09
N GLY A 217 0.76 17.47 -8.29
CA GLY A 217 1.41 17.18 -9.56
C GLY A 217 1.33 15.70 -9.99
N TYR A 218 0.38 14.94 -9.41
CA TYR A 218 0.10 13.55 -9.79
C TYR A 218 -0.88 13.44 -10.95
N CYS A 219 -1.76 14.44 -11.13
CA CYS A 219 -2.70 14.54 -12.24
C CYS A 219 -2.56 15.93 -12.88
N ASP A 220 -2.69 16.03 -14.20
CA ASP A 220 -2.47 17.30 -14.91
C ASP A 220 -3.71 18.20 -14.86
N VAL A 221 -4.92 17.65 -15.05
CA VAL A 221 -6.14 18.45 -15.13
C VAL A 221 -7.36 17.72 -14.53
N MET A 222 -8.27 18.49 -13.95
CA MET A 222 -9.59 18.05 -13.50
C MET A 222 -10.68 18.57 -14.41
N VAL A 223 -11.62 17.70 -14.79
CA VAL A 223 -12.83 18.06 -15.53
C VAL A 223 -14.06 17.44 -14.88
N THR A 224 -15.25 18.01 -15.19
CA THR A 224 -16.54 17.53 -14.68
C THR A 224 -17.45 16.98 -15.78
N ASN A 225 -16.97 16.98 -17.03
CA ASN A 225 -17.73 16.56 -18.19
C ASN A 225 -16.96 15.51 -18.99
N LEU A 226 -17.62 14.40 -19.32
CA LEU A 226 -17.02 13.28 -20.04
C LEU A 226 -16.59 13.69 -21.48
N ASP A 227 -17.38 14.49 -22.17
CA ASP A 227 -17.05 14.90 -23.56
C ASP A 227 -15.80 15.77 -23.59
N GLU A 228 -15.61 16.65 -22.59
CA GLU A 228 -14.39 17.43 -22.41
C GLU A 228 -13.19 16.52 -22.13
N ALA A 229 -13.33 15.55 -21.21
CA ALA A 229 -12.28 14.57 -20.93
C ALA A 229 -11.86 13.83 -22.20
N LEU A 230 -12.82 13.31 -22.94
CA LEU A 230 -12.59 12.54 -24.17
C LEU A 230 -11.94 13.41 -25.26
N ARG A 231 -12.33 14.67 -25.39
CA ARG A 231 -11.71 15.61 -26.33
C ARG A 231 -10.22 15.84 -26.04
N ILE A 232 -9.87 16.04 -24.75
CA ILE A 232 -8.49 16.21 -24.32
C ILE A 232 -7.70 14.93 -24.60
N LEU A 233 -8.21 13.79 -24.16
CA LEU A 233 -7.53 12.48 -24.27
C LEU A 233 -7.36 12.02 -25.71
N LYS A 234 -8.36 12.19 -26.56
CA LYS A 234 -8.28 11.86 -28.01
C LYS A 234 -7.18 12.68 -28.70
N ASN A 235 -7.03 13.94 -28.32
CA ASN A 235 -5.94 14.78 -28.84
C ASN A 235 -4.57 14.31 -28.33
N ALA A 236 -4.45 13.99 -27.03
CA ALA A 236 -3.23 13.47 -26.42
C ALA A 236 -2.78 12.14 -27.05
N VAL A 237 -3.71 11.18 -27.22
CA VAL A 237 -3.44 9.89 -27.89
C VAL A 237 -2.93 10.11 -29.32
N ARG A 238 -3.62 10.97 -30.10
CA ARG A 238 -3.21 11.26 -31.49
C ARG A 238 -1.81 11.86 -31.57
N LYS A 239 -1.46 12.74 -30.64
CA LYS A 239 -0.15 13.40 -30.57
C LYS A 239 0.91 12.56 -29.85
N ARG A 240 0.53 11.41 -29.27
CA ARG A 240 1.39 10.58 -28.42
C ARG A 240 1.94 11.35 -27.20
N GLU A 241 1.16 12.30 -26.68
CA GLU A 241 1.49 13.11 -25.50
C GLU A 241 0.99 12.43 -24.22
N ALA A 242 1.87 12.31 -23.24
CA ALA A 242 1.48 11.84 -21.91
C ALA A 242 0.68 12.95 -21.21
N THR A 243 -0.60 12.68 -20.95
CA THR A 243 -1.52 13.64 -20.32
C THR A 243 -2.51 12.90 -19.42
N SER A 244 -2.70 13.38 -18.21
CA SER A 244 -3.64 12.80 -17.27
C SER A 244 -4.84 13.70 -16.99
N VAL A 245 -6.03 13.12 -17.06
CA VAL A 245 -7.32 13.77 -16.81
C VAL A 245 -8.00 13.09 -15.64
N GLY A 246 -8.35 13.84 -14.60
CA GLY A 246 -9.24 13.43 -13.52
C GLY A 246 -10.66 13.88 -13.83
N LEU A 247 -11.59 12.93 -13.98
CA LEU A 247 -13.01 13.19 -14.25
C LEU A 247 -13.83 13.00 -12.98
N VAL A 248 -14.59 14.01 -12.60
CA VAL A 248 -15.55 13.90 -11.50
C VAL A 248 -16.77 13.10 -11.95
N GLY A 249 -17.00 11.93 -11.33
CA GLY A 249 -18.15 11.09 -11.65
C GLY A 249 -18.08 9.70 -11.04
N ASN A 250 -19.12 8.91 -11.21
CA ASN A 250 -19.20 7.57 -10.69
C ASN A 250 -18.77 6.55 -11.75
N CYS A 251 -17.86 5.64 -11.40
CA CYS A 251 -17.38 4.60 -12.31
C CYS A 251 -18.49 3.64 -12.76
N ALA A 252 -19.46 3.36 -11.89
CA ALA A 252 -20.61 2.51 -12.24
C ALA A 252 -21.50 3.11 -13.35
N ASP A 253 -21.44 4.42 -13.53
CA ASP A 253 -22.14 5.10 -14.64
C ASP A 253 -21.24 5.30 -15.85
N LEU A 254 -19.99 5.75 -15.61
CA LEU A 254 -19.10 6.22 -16.68
C LEU A 254 -18.40 5.07 -17.42
N ILE A 255 -18.06 3.97 -16.76
CA ILE A 255 -17.42 2.82 -17.43
C ILE A 255 -18.38 2.15 -18.42
N PRO A 256 -19.66 1.85 -18.07
CA PRO A 256 -20.65 1.40 -19.04
C PRO A 256 -20.92 2.42 -20.15
N GLU A 257 -20.91 3.73 -19.85
CA GLU A 257 -21.13 4.77 -20.87
C GLU A 257 -19.97 4.81 -21.88
N LEU A 258 -18.72 4.59 -21.47
CA LEU A 258 -17.59 4.43 -22.40
C LEU A 258 -17.80 3.24 -23.35
N ALA A 259 -18.24 2.09 -22.83
CA ALA A 259 -18.56 0.92 -23.63
C ALA A 259 -19.68 1.21 -24.65
N LYS A 260 -20.77 1.83 -24.21
CA LYS A 260 -21.90 2.23 -25.05
C LYS A 260 -21.49 3.18 -26.18
N ARG A 261 -20.53 4.10 -25.92
CA ARG A 261 -20.01 5.04 -26.92
C ARG A 261 -18.92 4.42 -27.81
N GLY A 262 -18.53 3.18 -27.59
CA GLY A 262 -17.43 2.54 -28.33
C GLY A 262 -16.06 3.19 -28.05
N VAL A 263 -15.90 3.84 -26.90
CA VAL A 263 -14.62 4.40 -26.45
C VAL A 263 -13.89 3.33 -25.68
N VAL A 264 -13.05 2.57 -26.38
CA VAL A 264 -12.32 1.43 -25.83
C VAL A 264 -10.91 1.88 -25.40
N PRO A 265 -10.56 1.80 -24.10
CA PRO A 265 -9.20 2.07 -23.66
C PRO A 265 -8.24 0.94 -24.06
N ASP A 266 -6.95 1.25 -24.22
CA ASP A 266 -5.92 0.23 -24.42
C ASP A 266 -5.69 -0.59 -23.14
N LEU A 267 -5.65 0.08 -21.97
CA LEU A 267 -5.62 -0.56 -20.65
C LEU A 267 -6.79 -0.08 -19.78
N LEU A 268 -7.44 -1.03 -19.10
CA LEU A 268 -8.53 -0.76 -18.17
C LEU A 268 -8.29 -1.46 -16.84
N THR A 269 -8.40 -0.72 -15.75
CA THR A 269 -8.31 -1.28 -14.39
C THR A 269 -9.19 -0.51 -13.42
N ASP A 270 -9.18 -0.89 -12.13
CA ASP A 270 -9.90 -0.19 -11.07
C ASP A 270 -9.13 -0.19 -9.75
N GLN A 271 -9.13 0.95 -9.08
CA GLN A 271 -8.57 1.11 -7.73
C GLN A 271 -9.49 1.97 -6.85
N THR A 272 -10.80 1.88 -7.06
CA THR A 272 -11.78 2.42 -6.11
C THR A 272 -11.65 1.74 -4.74
N SER A 273 -12.16 2.35 -3.69
CA SER A 273 -12.14 1.73 -2.34
C SER A 273 -13.24 0.66 -2.20
N ALA A 274 -13.34 -0.24 -3.17
CA ALA A 274 -14.36 -1.29 -3.24
C ALA A 274 -14.24 -2.35 -2.13
N HIS A 275 -13.06 -2.47 -1.49
CA HIS A 275 -12.81 -3.40 -0.39
C HIS A 275 -13.72 -3.19 0.83
N ASP A 276 -14.31 -2.03 0.99
CA ASP A 276 -15.28 -1.69 2.03
C ASP A 276 -16.57 -1.16 1.37
N PRO A 277 -17.62 -2.00 1.29
CA PRO A 277 -18.90 -1.61 0.67
C PRO A 277 -19.64 -0.49 1.42
N ILE A 278 -19.31 -0.24 2.70
CA ILE A 278 -19.96 0.79 3.51
C ILE A 278 -19.10 2.05 3.59
N GLY A 279 -17.83 1.91 3.95
CA GLY A 279 -16.93 3.05 4.18
C GLY A 279 -16.21 3.55 2.92
N GLY A 280 -16.09 2.71 1.89
CA GLY A 280 -15.22 2.93 0.74
C GLY A 280 -15.92 3.27 -0.56
N TYR A 281 -16.74 2.37 -1.10
CA TYR A 281 -17.38 2.54 -2.40
C TYR A 281 -18.65 3.40 -2.32
N ILE A 282 -18.81 4.33 -3.26
CA ILE A 282 -19.97 5.24 -3.31
C ILE A 282 -21.00 4.71 -4.34
N PRO A 283 -22.26 4.45 -3.96
CA PRO A 283 -23.30 4.03 -4.88
C PRO A 283 -23.56 5.10 -5.95
N ASN A 284 -23.98 4.66 -7.14
CA ASN A 284 -24.35 5.56 -8.23
C ASN A 284 -25.82 6.02 -8.18
N GLY A 285 -26.22 6.88 -9.14
CA GLY A 285 -27.58 7.40 -9.24
C GLY A 285 -27.92 8.46 -8.17
N MET A 286 -26.93 8.98 -7.44
CA MET A 286 -27.10 10.04 -6.44
C MET A 286 -25.85 10.92 -6.32
N THR A 287 -25.99 12.09 -5.72
CA THR A 287 -24.85 12.95 -5.39
C THR A 287 -24.00 12.35 -4.26
N LEU A 288 -22.75 12.76 -4.14
CA LEU A 288 -21.87 12.34 -3.04
C LEU A 288 -22.51 12.66 -1.68
N ASP A 289 -23.04 13.86 -1.49
CA ASP A 289 -23.69 14.27 -0.23
C ASP A 289 -24.90 13.40 0.10
N ALA A 290 -25.76 13.12 -0.88
CA ALA A 290 -26.91 12.23 -0.69
C ALA A 290 -26.49 10.80 -0.33
N ALA A 291 -25.41 10.30 -0.93
CA ALA A 291 -24.85 8.98 -0.60
C ALA A 291 -24.29 8.96 0.83
N LEU A 292 -23.58 10.00 1.24
CA LEU A 292 -23.04 10.11 2.60
C LEU A 292 -24.15 10.23 3.65
N GLU A 293 -25.24 10.94 3.33
CA GLU A 293 -26.43 11.03 4.18
C GLU A 293 -27.15 9.68 4.31
N LEU A 294 -27.37 8.98 3.18
CA LEU A 294 -27.94 7.63 3.18
C LEU A 294 -27.09 6.68 4.05
N ARG A 295 -25.78 6.76 3.96
CA ARG A 295 -24.88 5.92 4.77
C ARG A 295 -25.07 6.09 6.27
N LYS A 296 -25.36 7.33 6.72
CA LYS A 296 -25.65 7.63 8.13
C LYS A 296 -27.03 7.14 8.57
N ASN A 297 -28.02 7.34 7.72
CA ASN A 297 -29.43 7.14 8.09
C ASN A 297 -29.90 5.71 7.84
N ASP A 298 -29.40 5.05 6.77
CA ASP A 298 -29.74 3.67 6.42
C ASP A 298 -28.51 2.96 5.80
N THR A 299 -27.64 2.47 6.69
CA THR A 299 -26.40 1.77 6.30
C THR A 299 -26.69 0.50 5.48
N GLN A 300 -27.82 -0.20 5.70
CA GLN A 300 -28.15 -1.43 4.99
C GLN A 300 -28.56 -1.12 3.54
N GLU A 301 -29.41 -0.14 3.32
CA GLU A 301 -29.76 0.30 1.98
C GLU A 301 -28.55 0.89 1.24
N TYR A 302 -27.69 1.63 1.95
CA TYR A 302 -26.43 2.09 1.38
C TYR A 302 -25.55 0.93 0.90
N LYS A 303 -25.32 -0.08 1.76
CA LYS A 303 -24.53 -1.29 1.42
C LYS A 303 -25.11 -2.00 0.20
N LYS A 304 -26.42 -2.19 0.16
CA LYS A 304 -27.14 -2.82 -0.96
C LYS A 304 -26.90 -2.06 -2.29
N ARG A 305 -27.04 -0.73 -2.27
CA ARG A 305 -26.81 0.11 -3.47
C ARG A 305 -25.35 0.13 -3.88
N SER A 306 -24.43 0.18 -2.92
CA SER A 306 -22.98 0.13 -3.17
C SER A 306 -22.59 -1.18 -3.86
N MET A 307 -23.10 -2.33 -3.38
CA MET A 307 -22.89 -3.64 -3.98
C MET A 307 -23.44 -3.73 -5.42
N ALA A 308 -24.66 -3.21 -5.65
CA ALA A 308 -25.25 -3.17 -6.98
C ALA A 308 -24.44 -2.28 -7.95
N ALA A 309 -23.94 -1.14 -7.47
CA ALA A 309 -23.09 -0.25 -8.27
C ALA A 309 -21.76 -0.91 -8.63
N MET A 310 -21.13 -1.66 -7.71
CA MET A 310 -19.92 -2.44 -8.01
C MET A 310 -20.18 -3.49 -9.11
N ALA A 311 -21.32 -4.18 -9.07
CA ALA A 311 -21.71 -5.12 -10.12
C ALA A 311 -21.87 -4.45 -11.49
N GLN A 312 -22.49 -3.28 -11.54
CA GLN A 312 -22.63 -2.48 -12.76
C GLN A 312 -21.27 -2.01 -13.30
N HIS A 313 -20.38 -1.57 -12.41
CA HIS A 313 -19.02 -1.17 -12.77
C HIS A 313 -18.25 -2.34 -13.41
N VAL A 314 -18.22 -3.50 -12.76
CA VAL A 314 -17.52 -4.70 -13.26
C VAL A 314 -18.13 -5.17 -14.58
N GLN A 315 -19.47 -5.11 -14.73
CA GLN A 315 -20.12 -5.44 -16.01
C GLN A 315 -19.63 -4.52 -17.13
N GLY A 316 -19.53 -3.21 -16.87
CA GLY A 316 -18.98 -2.25 -17.83
C GLY A 316 -17.51 -2.54 -18.19
N MET A 317 -16.69 -2.97 -17.22
CA MET A 317 -15.32 -3.40 -17.48
C MET A 317 -15.26 -4.63 -18.38
N LEU A 318 -16.13 -5.62 -18.15
CA LEU A 318 -16.25 -6.83 -18.99
C LEU A 318 -16.72 -6.49 -20.41
N ASP A 319 -17.61 -5.53 -20.56
CA ASP A 319 -18.08 -5.09 -21.87
C ASP A 319 -16.97 -4.38 -22.66
N LEU A 320 -16.16 -3.54 -22.01
CA LEU A 320 -14.97 -2.94 -22.62
C LEU A 320 -13.90 -3.99 -22.96
N GLN A 321 -13.72 -5.01 -22.11
CA GLN A 321 -12.81 -6.13 -22.40
C GLN A 321 -13.24 -6.87 -23.67
N LYS A 322 -14.53 -7.15 -23.84
CA LYS A 322 -15.07 -7.77 -25.07
C LYS A 322 -14.84 -6.90 -26.31
N LEU A 323 -14.81 -5.59 -26.15
CA LEU A 323 -14.50 -4.64 -27.22
C LEU A 323 -13.00 -4.51 -27.50
N GLY A 324 -12.13 -5.18 -26.71
CA GLY A 324 -10.69 -5.25 -26.96
C GLY A 324 -9.80 -4.54 -25.93
N ALA A 325 -10.35 -3.98 -24.85
CA ALA A 325 -9.54 -3.41 -23.78
C ALA A 325 -8.76 -4.51 -23.04
N VAL A 326 -7.46 -4.30 -22.84
CA VAL A 326 -6.66 -5.12 -21.93
C VAL A 326 -7.08 -4.76 -20.50
N THR A 327 -7.83 -5.66 -19.86
CA THR A 327 -8.47 -5.42 -18.58
C THR A 327 -7.83 -6.27 -17.47
N PHE A 328 -7.60 -5.69 -16.31
CA PHE A 328 -7.11 -6.39 -15.12
C PHE A 328 -7.63 -5.72 -13.84
N ASP A 329 -7.73 -6.51 -12.76
CA ASP A 329 -8.07 -6.03 -11.43
C ASP A 329 -6.80 -5.56 -10.70
N TYR A 330 -6.83 -4.37 -10.12
CA TYR A 330 -5.73 -3.86 -9.30
C TYR A 330 -5.81 -4.29 -7.82
N GLY A 331 -6.76 -5.19 -7.49
CA GLY A 331 -6.84 -5.86 -6.21
C GLY A 331 -7.53 -5.06 -5.11
N ASN A 332 -8.77 -4.68 -5.33
CA ASN A 332 -9.63 -4.03 -4.35
C ASN A 332 -10.89 -4.83 -3.99
N ASN A 333 -10.94 -6.09 -4.39
CA ASN A 333 -12.06 -7.03 -4.16
C ASN A 333 -13.37 -6.72 -4.92
N ILE A 334 -13.37 -5.79 -5.88
CA ILE A 334 -14.59 -5.43 -6.64
C ILE A 334 -15.18 -6.61 -7.40
N ARG A 335 -14.33 -7.52 -7.93
CA ARG A 335 -14.78 -8.72 -8.65
C ARG A 335 -15.57 -9.65 -7.75
N THR A 336 -15.14 -9.86 -6.50
CA THR A 336 -15.83 -10.73 -5.54
C THR A 336 -17.22 -10.18 -5.24
N PHE A 337 -17.32 -8.89 -4.93
CA PHE A 337 -18.62 -8.29 -4.64
C PHE A 337 -19.55 -8.25 -5.87
N ALA A 338 -19.02 -8.05 -7.07
CA ALA A 338 -19.79 -8.16 -8.29
C ALA A 338 -20.28 -9.60 -8.53
N PHE A 339 -19.45 -10.61 -8.26
CA PHE A 339 -19.82 -12.02 -8.36
C PHE A 339 -20.96 -12.37 -7.39
N GLU A 340 -20.89 -11.91 -6.15
CA GLU A 340 -21.95 -12.05 -5.14
C GLU A 340 -23.28 -11.40 -5.60
N GLN A 341 -23.21 -10.35 -6.41
CA GLN A 341 -24.38 -9.68 -7.01
C GLN A 341 -24.83 -10.29 -8.35
N GLY A 342 -24.28 -11.44 -8.73
CA GLY A 342 -24.74 -12.21 -9.89
C GLY A 342 -23.96 -12.00 -11.19
N VAL A 343 -22.87 -11.25 -11.20
CA VAL A 343 -21.96 -11.15 -12.34
C VAL A 343 -21.08 -12.40 -12.39
N LYS A 344 -21.60 -13.48 -12.99
CA LYS A 344 -20.99 -14.83 -12.95
C LYS A 344 -19.58 -14.90 -13.55
N ASN A 345 -19.28 -14.02 -14.47
CA ASN A 345 -18.01 -13.92 -15.17
C ASN A 345 -17.11 -12.76 -14.65
N ALA A 346 -17.31 -12.31 -13.42
CA ALA A 346 -16.52 -11.21 -12.82
C ALA A 346 -15.01 -11.49 -12.80
N TYR A 347 -14.61 -12.76 -12.86
CA TYR A 347 -13.21 -13.19 -12.87
C TYR A 347 -12.63 -13.47 -14.26
N ASP A 348 -13.35 -13.12 -15.36
CA ASP A 348 -12.84 -13.32 -16.73
C ASP A 348 -11.65 -12.42 -17.06
N PHE A 349 -11.41 -11.36 -16.29
CA PHE A 349 -10.15 -10.63 -16.32
C PHE A 349 -9.31 -10.91 -15.07
N PRO A 350 -7.98 -11.11 -15.23
CA PRO A 350 -7.09 -11.51 -14.13
C PRO A 350 -6.80 -10.35 -13.18
N GLY A 351 -6.29 -10.68 -11.99
CA GLY A 351 -5.60 -9.72 -11.14
C GLY A 351 -4.24 -9.31 -11.72
N PHE A 352 -3.74 -8.15 -11.32
CA PHE A 352 -2.46 -7.62 -11.82
C PHE A 352 -1.26 -8.48 -11.43
N VAL A 353 -1.31 -9.14 -10.27
CA VAL A 353 -0.19 -9.97 -9.81
C VAL A 353 0.02 -11.20 -10.70
N PRO A 354 -0.98 -12.09 -10.93
CA PRO A 354 -0.80 -13.19 -11.87
C PRO A 354 -0.54 -12.73 -13.30
N ALA A 355 -1.07 -11.57 -13.70
CA ALA A 355 -0.90 -11.05 -15.05
C ALA A 355 0.51 -10.50 -15.35
N TYR A 356 1.16 -9.84 -14.36
CA TYR A 356 2.35 -9.03 -14.60
C TYR A 356 3.46 -9.14 -13.56
N ILE A 357 3.15 -9.47 -12.31
CA ILE A 357 4.08 -9.33 -11.17
C ILE A 357 4.67 -10.66 -10.70
N ARG A 358 3.94 -11.76 -10.88
CA ARG A 358 4.35 -13.09 -10.39
C ARG A 358 5.80 -13.49 -10.71
N PRO A 359 6.33 -13.26 -11.91
CA PRO A 359 7.73 -13.60 -12.21
C PRO A 359 8.73 -12.88 -11.29
N LEU A 360 8.47 -11.60 -10.96
CA LEU A 360 9.32 -10.83 -10.06
C LEU A 360 9.27 -11.38 -8.63
N PHE A 361 8.10 -11.81 -8.18
CA PHE A 361 7.93 -12.45 -6.87
C PHE A 361 8.69 -13.78 -6.74
N CYS A 362 8.85 -14.51 -7.84
CA CYS A 362 9.67 -15.73 -7.87
C CYS A 362 11.15 -15.47 -7.56
N GLU A 363 11.64 -14.26 -7.79
CA GLU A 363 13.02 -13.81 -7.48
C GLU A 363 13.12 -13.06 -6.14
N GLY A 364 12.05 -13.05 -5.35
CA GLY A 364 11.98 -12.25 -4.14
C GLY A 364 11.97 -10.73 -4.40
N LYS A 365 11.72 -10.31 -5.65
CA LYS A 365 11.72 -8.90 -6.06
C LYS A 365 10.37 -8.27 -5.75
N GLY A 366 10.39 -7.13 -5.05
CA GLY A 366 9.18 -6.42 -4.65
C GLY A 366 9.47 -5.05 -4.06
N PRO A 367 8.42 -4.36 -3.57
CA PRO A 367 8.48 -2.96 -3.14
C PRO A 367 9.36 -2.77 -1.89
N PHE A 368 10.46 -2.09 -2.06
CA PHE A 368 11.43 -1.73 -1.02
C PHE A 368 11.45 -0.21 -0.85
N ARG A 369 11.26 0.28 0.38
CA ARG A 369 11.16 1.71 0.67
C ARG A 369 12.04 2.16 1.81
N TRP A 370 12.43 3.44 1.77
CA TRP A 370 13.17 4.07 2.86
C TRP A 370 12.76 5.52 3.06
N ALA A 371 12.95 6.01 4.29
CA ALA A 371 12.65 7.37 4.69
C ALA A 371 13.83 7.97 5.45
N ALA A 372 14.16 9.23 5.17
CA ALA A 372 15.24 9.96 5.80
C ALA A 372 14.75 10.69 7.06
N LEU A 373 15.21 10.26 8.23
CA LEU A 373 14.83 10.88 9.52
C LEU A 373 15.44 12.27 9.72
N SER A 374 16.43 12.65 8.91
CA SER A 374 16.94 14.02 8.85
C SER A 374 15.89 15.03 8.43
N GLY A 375 14.90 14.60 7.61
CA GLY A 375 13.95 15.48 6.94
C GLY A 375 14.56 16.22 5.74
N GLU A 376 15.75 15.86 5.31
CA GLU A 376 16.49 16.51 4.23
C GLU A 376 16.35 15.75 2.90
N ALA A 377 15.89 16.45 1.87
CA ALA A 377 15.78 15.89 0.53
C ALA A 377 17.16 15.47 -0.05
N SER A 378 18.25 16.09 0.41
CA SER A 378 19.61 15.75 0.02
C SER A 378 20.01 14.32 0.37
N ASP A 379 19.48 13.79 1.48
CA ASP A 379 19.75 12.41 1.89
C ASP A 379 19.10 11.42 0.92
N ILE A 380 17.88 11.71 0.45
CA ILE A 380 17.25 10.90 -0.60
C ILE A 380 17.99 11.04 -1.93
N ALA A 381 18.45 12.23 -2.30
CA ALA A 381 19.26 12.41 -3.51
C ALA A 381 20.57 11.59 -3.45
N ARG A 382 21.23 11.52 -2.27
CA ARG A 382 22.43 10.69 -2.07
C ARG A 382 22.10 9.19 -2.18
N THR A 383 20.98 8.75 -1.58
CA THR A 383 20.56 7.35 -1.67
C THR A 383 20.08 6.95 -3.05
N ASP A 384 19.42 7.84 -3.81
CA ASP A 384 19.06 7.63 -5.22
C ASP A 384 20.34 7.40 -6.07
N LYS A 385 21.38 8.18 -5.83
CA LYS A 385 22.69 8.01 -6.47
C LYS A 385 23.32 6.67 -6.11
N LEU A 386 23.21 6.24 -4.84
CA LEU A 386 23.69 4.94 -4.39
C LEU A 386 22.99 3.79 -5.15
N VAL A 387 21.66 3.85 -5.37
CA VAL A 387 20.93 2.86 -6.19
C VAL A 387 21.57 2.75 -7.58
N GLN A 388 21.84 3.89 -8.23
CA GLN A 388 22.40 3.92 -9.58
C GLN A 388 23.86 3.41 -9.61
N GLU A 389 24.65 3.67 -8.56
CA GLU A 389 26.02 3.18 -8.39
C GLU A 389 26.06 1.66 -8.18
N MET A 390 25.12 1.12 -7.40
CA MET A 390 25.08 -0.32 -7.07
C MET A 390 24.44 -1.18 -8.15
N PHE A 391 23.47 -0.64 -8.89
CA PHE A 391 22.72 -1.37 -9.93
C PHE A 391 22.80 -0.68 -11.30
N PRO A 392 24.01 -0.41 -11.84
CA PRO A 392 24.19 0.36 -13.07
C PRO A 392 23.59 -0.31 -14.31
N ASN A 393 23.48 -1.64 -14.31
CA ASN A 393 22.98 -2.42 -15.43
C ASN A 393 21.46 -2.66 -15.39
N ASP A 394 20.75 -2.30 -14.32
CA ASP A 394 19.29 -2.35 -14.29
C ASP A 394 18.72 -1.05 -14.88
N GLU A 395 18.57 -1.04 -16.21
CA GLU A 395 18.08 0.12 -16.95
C GLU A 395 16.68 0.53 -16.50
N HIS A 396 15.82 -0.44 -16.15
CA HIS A 396 14.45 -0.18 -15.72
C HIS A 396 14.42 0.49 -14.35
N LEU A 397 15.18 -0.01 -13.38
CA LEU A 397 15.36 0.60 -12.07
C LEU A 397 15.95 2.01 -12.19
N ASN A 398 16.98 2.18 -13.02
CA ASN A 398 17.60 3.48 -13.24
C ASN A 398 16.65 4.47 -13.92
N ARG A 399 15.81 4.01 -14.86
CA ARG A 399 14.75 4.84 -15.45
C ARG A 399 13.75 5.31 -14.39
N TRP A 400 13.31 4.39 -13.50
CA TRP A 400 12.42 4.74 -12.40
C TRP A 400 13.03 5.81 -11.49
N ILE A 401 14.26 5.62 -11.01
CA ILE A 401 14.94 6.58 -10.12
C ILE A 401 15.07 7.96 -10.78
N LYS A 402 15.48 8.04 -12.05
CA LYS A 402 15.57 9.31 -12.80
C LYS A 402 14.21 10.02 -12.92
N LEU A 403 13.14 9.27 -13.16
CA LEU A 403 11.78 9.82 -13.24
C LEU A 403 11.29 10.26 -11.85
N ALA A 404 11.54 9.46 -10.82
CA ALA A 404 11.15 9.78 -9.45
C ALA A 404 11.83 11.07 -8.94
N GLN A 405 13.12 11.25 -9.21
CA GLN A 405 13.85 12.49 -8.88
C GLN A 405 13.20 13.74 -9.48
N LYS A 406 12.65 13.62 -10.69
CA LYS A 406 12.06 14.75 -11.42
C LYS A 406 10.59 14.99 -11.09
N ARG A 407 9.82 13.94 -10.86
CA ARG A 407 8.36 13.97 -10.85
C ARG A 407 7.73 13.73 -9.47
N VAL A 408 8.41 13.01 -8.57
CA VAL A 408 7.86 12.67 -7.26
C VAL A 408 8.19 13.75 -6.25
N ARG A 409 7.16 14.40 -5.71
CA ARG A 409 7.26 15.33 -4.59
C ARG A 409 7.10 14.54 -3.29
N PHE A 410 7.94 14.84 -2.31
CA PHE A 410 7.84 14.22 -0.99
C PHE A 410 6.59 14.69 -0.25
N GLN A 411 6.01 13.78 0.48
CA GLN A 411 4.91 14.03 1.42
C GLN A 411 5.42 13.66 2.82
N GLY A 412 5.45 14.63 3.74
CA GLY A 412 6.04 14.44 5.06
C GLY A 412 7.56 14.29 5.05
N LEU A 413 8.10 13.23 5.66
CA LEU A 413 9.53 12.91 5.62
C LEU A 413 9.95 12.52 4.20
N PRO A 414 11.09 13.05 3.69
CA PRO A 414 11.64 12.63 2.41
C PRO A 414 11.85 11.12 2.38
N SER A 415 11.39 10.48 1.32
CA SER A 415 11.39 9.04 1.18
C SER A 415 11.50 8.60 -0.28
N ARG A 416 11.88 7.35 -0.49
CA ARG A 416 11.94 6.72 -1.80
C ARG A 416 11.46 5.28 -1.72
N ILE A 417 11.04 4.76 -2.85
CA ILE A 417 10.71 3.37 -3.07
C ILE A 417 11.31 2.91 -4.40
N CYS A 418 11.76 1.68 -4.46
CA CYS A 418 12.10 0.97 -5.70
C CYS A 418 11.89 -0.53 -5.51
N TRP A 419 11.96 -1.32 -6.56
CA TRP A 419 11.86 -2.76 -6.44
C TRP A 419 13.25 -3.39 -6.41
N LEU A 420 13.52 -4.10 -5.31
CA LEU A 420 14.75 -4.87 -5.10
C LEU A 420 14.39 -6.31 -4.71
N GLY A 421 15.24 -7.25 -5.11
CA GLY A 421 15.06 -8.68 -4.89
C GLY A 421 15.95 -9.26 -3.77
N TYR A 422 15.93 -10.58 -3.70
CA TYR A 422 16.81 -11.35 -2.85
C TYR A 422 18.28 -11.13 -3.25
N GLY A 423 19.15 -10.86 -2.26
CA GLY A 423 20.56 -10.55 -2.50
C GLY A 423 20.85 -9.14 -3.03
N GLU A 424 19.80 -8.31 -3.20
CA GLU A 424 19.91 -6.88 -3.52
C GLU A 424 19.58 -6.02 -2.32
N ARG A 425 18.51 -6.37 -1.56
CA ARG A 425 18.01 -5.59 -0.42
C ARG A 425 19.02 -5.52 0.73
N ASP A 426 19.64 -6.64 1.06
CA ASP A 426 20.66 -6.74 2.11
C ASP A 426 21.88 -5.89 1.78
N LYS A 427 22.40 -5.98 0.56
CA LYS A 427 23.53 -5.18 0.08
C LYS A 427 23.22 -3.68 0.10
N PHE A 428 22.04 -3.30 -0.40
CA PHE A 428 21.65 -1.89 -0.40
C PHE A 428 21.38 -1.38 1.02
N GLY A 429 20.75 -2.17 1.89
CA GLY A 429 20.54 -1.84 3.30
C GLY A 429 21.85 -1.66 4.08
N LEU A 430 22.84 -2.54 3.86
CA LEU A 430 24.19 -2.40 4.43
C LEU A 430 24.90 -1.15 3.94
N ALA A 431 24.79 -0.85 2.64
CA ALA A 431 25.36 0.36 2.08
C ALA A 431 24.70 1.65 2.63
N LEU A 432 23.40 1.65 2.86
CA LEU A 432 22.70 2.73 3.55
C LEU A 432 23.23 2.91 4.98
N ASN A 433 23.41 1.81 5.72
CA ASN A 433 23.94 1.86 7.09
C ASN A 433 25.38 2.39 7.12
N ASP A 434 26.20 2.03 6.14
CA ASP A 434 27.57 2.53 5.99
C ASP A 434 27.59 4.03 5.66
N LEU A 435 26.71 4.55 4.80
CA LEU A 435 26.57 5.98 4.55
C LEU A 435 26.21 6.77 5.82
N VAL A 436 25.36 6.21 6.69
CA VAL A 436 25.05 6.82 7.99
C VAL A 436 26.28 6.79 8.90
N ALA A 437 26.97 5.65 9.00
CA ALA A 437 28.19 5.52 9.81
C ALA A 437 29.28 6.49 9.42
N ARG A 438 29.43 6.79 8.12
CA ARG A 438 30.42 7.74 7.60
C ARG A 438 29.97 9.20 7.66
N GLY A 439 28.73 9.46 8.09
CA GLY A 439 28.17 10.82 8.14
C GLY A 439 27.84 11.43 6.76
N GLU A 440 27.76 10.60 5.71
CA GLU A 440 27.31 11.05 4.39
C GLU A 440 25.79 11.28 4.35
N LEU A 441 25.04 10.62 5.23
CA LEU A 441 23.63 10.91 5.52
C LEU A 441 23.52 11.60 6.88
N LYS A 442 22.67 12.59 6.96
CA LYS A 442 22.58 13.50 8.12
C LYS A 442 21.90 12.91 9.35
N ALA A 443 21.14 11.83 9.18
CA ALA A 443 20.47 11.08 10.25
C ALA A 443 20.18 9.65 9.78
N PRO A 444 19.76 8.75 10.68
CA PRO A 444 19.36 7.38 10.31
C PRO A 444 18.30 7.31 9.23
N ILE A 445 18.29 6.17 8.53
CA ILE A 445 17.33 5.81 7.51
C ILE A 445 16.41 4.71 8.03
N VAL A 446 15.12 4.91 7.92
CA VAL A 446 14.11 3.86 8.13
C VAL A 446 13.95 3.06 6.84
N ILE A 447 14.14 1.76 6.91
CA ILE A 447 14.00 0.83 5.79
C ILE A 447 12.78 -0.05 6.05
N GLY A 448 11.90 -0.16 5.07
CA GLY A 448 10.75 -1.05 5.12
C GLY A 448 10.33 -1.52 3.74
N ARG A 449 9.17 -2.13 3.67
CA ARG A 449 8.58 -2.54 2.40
C ARG A 449 7.06 -2.47 2.47
N ASP A 450 6.41 -2.62 1.33
CA ASP A 450 4.97 -2.79 1.31
C ASP A 450 4.58 -4.17 1.86
N HIS A 451 3.42 -4.27 2.50
CA HIS A 451 2.89 -5.54 3.02
C HIS A 451 2.33 -6.44 1.90
N LEU A 452 2.32 -5.95 0.66
CA LEU A 452 2.00 -6.68 -0.57
C LEU A 452 3.20 -7.46 -1.12
N ASP A 453 4.31 -7.53 -0.38
CA ASP A 453 5.57 -8.10 -0.82
C ASP A 453 5.49 -9.62 -1.03
N CYS A 454 6.39 -10.15 -1.81
CA CYS A 454 6.40 -11.50 -2.39
C CYS A 454 6.25 -12.65 -1.39
N GLY A 455 6.70 -12.50 -0.14
CA GLY A 455 6.70 -13.57 0.88
C GLY A 455 5.85 -13.27 2.12
N SER A 456 5.11 -12.18 2.14
CA SER A 456 4.52 -11.65 3.37
C SER A 456 3.01 -11.66 3.42
N VAL A 457 2.35 -12.32 2.48
CA VAL A 457 0.90 -12.16 2.27
C VAL A 457 0.22 -13.47 1.93
N ALA A 458 -1.03 -13.62 2.38
CA ALA A 458 -2.03 -14.54 1.84
C ALA A 458 -3.25 -13.71 1.46
N SER A 459 -3.54 -13.60 0.17
CA SER A 459 -4.59 -12.76 -0.39
C SER A 459 -5.09 -13.35 -1.71
N PRO A 460 -6.07 -14.29 -1.66
CA PRO A 460 -6.53 -15.05 -2.81
C PRO A 460 -7.08 -14.20 -3.97
N PHE A 461 -7.54 -13.00 -3.68
CA PHE A 461 -8.08 -12.08 -4.69
C PHE A 461 -7.11 -10.98 -5.12
N ARG A 462 -5.81 -11.11 -4.76
CA ARG A 462 -4.80 -10.10 -5.07
C ARG A 462 -3.40 -10.71 -5.25
N GLU A 463 -2.55 -10.69 -4.21
CA GLU A 463 -1.13 -11.04 -4.34
C GLU A 463 -0.90 -12.53 -4.50
N THR A 464 -1.74 -13.36 -3.92
CA THR A 464 -1.65 -14.82 -4.03
C THR A 464 -2.75 -15.42 -4.91
N GLU A 465 -3.40 -14.60 -5.73
CA GLU A 465 -4.39 -15.05 -6.72
C GLU A 465 -3.75 -16.04 -7.69
N SER A 466 -4.40 -17.18 -7.87
CA SER A 466 -3.99 -18.22 -8.81
C SER A 466 -2.57 -18.74 -8.58
N MET A 467 -2.22 -19.07 -7.35
CA MET A 467 -0.99 -19.79 -7.05
C MET A 467 -0.99 -21.15 -7.77
N LEU A 468 0.15 -21.58 -8.29
CA LEU A 468 0.27 -22.77 -9.13
C LEU A 468 -0.22 -24.05 -8.43
N ASP A 469 -0.02 -24.15 -7.12
CA ASP A 469 -0.44 -25.25 -6.26
C ASP A 469 -1.79 -25.04 -5.56
N ARG A 470 -2.48 -23.92 -5.83
CA ARG A 470 -3.73 -23.50 -5.20
C ARG A 470 -3.61 -23.15 -3.70
N SER A 471 -2.43 -22.78 -3.24
CA SER A 471 -2.16 -22.35 -1.87
C SER A 471 -2.55 -20.89 -1.57
N ASP A 472 -3.42 -20.31 -2.38
CA ASP A 472 -3.79 -18.89 -2.39
C ASP A 472 -4.18 -18.35 -1.01
N ALA A 473 -4.92 -19.14 -0.22
CA ALA A 473 -5.48 -18.75 1.06
C ALA A 473 -4.70 -19.23 2.29
N ILE A 474 -3.52 -19.84 2.11
CA ILE A 474 -2.73 -20.37 3.23
C ILE A 474 -2.05 -19.24 3.99
N ALA A 475 -2.57 -18.92 5.18
CA ALA A 475 -2.09 -17.82 6.01
C ALA A 475 -0.83 -18.14 6.82
N ASP A 476 -0.35 -19.38 6.82
CA ASP A 476 0.93 -19.74 7.47
C ASP A 476 2.10 -18.93 6.93
N TRP A 477 2.10 -18.60 5.64
CA TRP A 477 3.16 -17.85 4.98
C TRP A 477 3.40 -16.46 5.58
N PRO A 478 2.41 -15.56 5.70
CA PRO A 478 2.63 -14.27 6.37
C PRO A 478 2.94 -14.42 7.86
N LEU A 479 2.44 -15.44 8.54
CA LEU A 479 2.80 -15.70 9.94
C LEU A 479 4.27 -16.12 10.07
N LEU A 480 4.74 -17.04 9.24
CA LEU A 480 6.16 -17.43 9.18
C LEU A 480 7.04 -16.25 8.79
N ASN A 481 6.59 -15.37 7.87
CA ASN A 481 7.30 -14.15 7.52
C ASN A 481 7.49 -13.23 8.73
N ALA A 482 6.44 -12.98 9.52
CA ALA A 482 6.53 -12.18 10.73
C ALA A 482 7.46 -12.81 11.78
N LEU A 483 7.37 -14.13 11.97
CA LEU A 483 8.21 -14.87 12.91
C LEU A 483 9.69 -14.81 12.53
N VAL A 484 10.03 -15.05 11.26
CA VAL A 484 11.42 -15.00 10.81
C VAL A 484 11.99 -13.59 10.84
N ASN A 485 11.21 -12.56 10.54
CA ASN A 485 11.64 -11.17 10.66
C ASN A 485 11.87 -10.77 12.13
N THR A 486 11.04 -11.26 13.05
CA THR A 486 11.24 -11.11 14.50
C THR A 486 12.55 -11.80 14.94
N ALA A 487 12.76 -13.05 14.55
CA ALA A 487 13.98 -13.81 14.86
C ALA A 487 15.24 -13.19 14.22
N SER A 488 15.12 -12.55 13.07
CA SER A 488 16.22 -11.86 12.38
C SER A 488 16.60 -10.54 13.02
N GLY A 489 15.74 -9.97 13.86
CA GLY A 489 16.00 -8.72 14.59
C GLY A 489 15.55 -7.46 13.87
N ALA A 490 14.42 -7.47 13.16
CA ALA A 490 13.77 -6.26 12.65
C ALA A 490 13.49 -5.26 13.77
N SER A 491 13.44 -3.97 13.48
CA SER A 491 13.18 -2.91 14.48
C SER A 491 11.74 -2.93 14.97
N TRP A 492 10.78 -3.18 14.07
CA TRP A 492 9.41 -3.56 14.42
C TRP A 492 8.77 -4.46 13.37
N VAL A 493 7.86 -5.31 13.82
CA VAL A 493 7.17 -6.32 13.01
C VAL A 493 5.67 -6.24 13.25
N SER A 494 4.89 -6.51 12.22
CA SER A 494 3.45 -6.39 12.28
C SER A 494 2.71 -7.50 11.52
N ILE A 495 1.51 -7.82 11.99
CA ILE A 495 0.57 -8.73 11.31
C ILE A 495 -0.78 -8.00 11.18
N HIS A 496 -1.36 -8.04 9.99
CA HIS A 496 -2.61 -7.36 9.67
C HIS A 496 -3.58 -8.27 8.94
N ASN A 497 -4.86 -8.07 9.19
CA ASN A 497 -5.95 -8.70 8.46
C ASN A 497 -6.66 -7.67 7.57
N GLY A 498 -7.02 -8.05 6.37
CA GLY A 498 -7.97 -7.34 5.51
C GLY A 498 -7.36 -6.24 4.62
N GLY A 499 -6.05 -6.05 4.65
CA GLY A 499 -5.42 -4.97 3.88
C GLY A 499 -5.66 -5.06 2.37
N GLY A 500 -6.18 -3.98 1.78
CA GLY A 500 -6.40 -3.83 0.35
C GLY A 500 -7.66 -4.50 -0.20
N VAL A 501 -8.05 -5.66 0.34
CA VAL A 501 -9.20 -6.46 -0.14
C VAL A 501 -10.32 -6.62 0.88
N GLY A 502 -10.12 -6.17 2.11
CA GLY A 502 -11.12 -6.17 3.17
C GLY A 502 -10.95 -7.27 4.23
N ILE A 503 -11.61 -7.09 5.37
CA ILE A 503 -11.58 -8.01 6.52
C ILE A 503 -12.02 -9.41 6.10
N GLY A 504 -11.21 -10.41 6.45
CA GLY A 504 -11.46 -11.82 6.17
C GLY A 504 -10.91 -12.30 4.81
N TYR A 505 -10.41 -11.39 3.96
CA TYR A 505 -9.96 -11.73 2.61
C TYR A 505 -8.44 -11.73 2.44
N SER A 506 -7.68 -11.28 3.45
CA SER A 506 -6.23 -11.29 3.39
C SER A 506 -5.56 -11.26 4.75
N GLN A 507 -4.33 -11.77 4.80
CA GLN A 507 -3.42 -11.69 5.93
C GLN A 507 -2.07 -11.16 5.44
N HIS A 508 -1.51 -10.17 6.13
CA HIS A 508 -0.25 -9.52 5.74
C HIS A 508 0.72 -9.45 6.91
N ALA A 509 2.01 -9.56 6.62
CA ALA A 509 3.08 -9.26 7.56
C ALA A 509 3.88 -8.04 7.09
N GLY A 510 4.29 -7.21 8.03
CA GLY A 510 5.18 -6.07 7.81
C GLY A 510 6.45 -6.18 8.63
N GLN A 511 7.54 -5.65 8.12
CA GLN A 511 8.79 -5.46 8.86
C GLN A 511 9.39 -4.09 8.54
N VAL A 512 10.08 -3.52 9.53
CA VAL A 512 10.85 -2.29 9.38
C VAL A 512 12.15 -2.43 10.13
N THR A 513 13.22 -1.91 9.54
CA THR A 513 14.57 -1.96 10.07
C THR A 513 15.20 -0.56 9.98
N VAL A 514 15.99 -0.17 10.98
CA VAL A 514 16.61 1.16 11.04
C VAL A 514 18.10 1.04 10.74
N ALA A 515 18.57 1.76 9.73
CA ALA A 515 20.00 1.94 9.45
C ALA A 515 20.49 3.15 10.24
N ASP A 516 21.14 2.93 11.39
CA ASP A 516 21.62 3.98 12.31
C ASP A 516 23.14 4.14 12.31
N GLY A 517 23.83 3.40 11.45
CA GLY A 517 25.28 3.42 11.31
C GLY A 517 26.02 2.48 12.27
N SER A 518 25.35 1.81 13.19
CA SER A 518 25.98 0.88 14.12
C SER A 518 26.31 -0.47 13.49
N LYS A 519 27.28 -1.19 14.07
CA LYS A 519 27.65 -2.56 13.66
C LYS A 519 26.53 -3.56 14.00
N GLU A 520 25.87 -3.34 15.14
CA GLU A 520 24.73 -4.14 15.58
C GLU A 520 23.60 -4.09 14.56
N MET A 521 23.28 -2.89 14.08
CA MET A 521 22.24 -2.73 13.05
C MET A 521 22.68 -3.28 11.70
N ALA A 522 23.95 -3.18 11.31
CA ALA A 522 24.44 -3.82 10.09
C ALA A 522 24.15 -5.33 10.07
N ALA A 523 24.46 -6.05 11.16
CA ALA A 523 24.20 -7.48 11.26
C ALA A 523 22.70 -7.82 11.26
N ARG A 524 21.85 -6.96 11.81
CA ARG A 524 20.38 -7.13 11.79
C ARG A 524 19.81 -6.85 10.40
N ILE A 525 20.25 -5.78 9.75
CA ILE A 525 19.89 -5.40 8.38
C ILE A 525 20.20 -6.55 7.42
N GLU A 526 21.40 -7.11 7.47
CA GLU A 526 21.81 -8.24 6.65
C GLU A 526 20.82 -9.41 6.79
N ARG A 527 20.55 -9.86 8.03
CA ARG A 527 19.63 -10.98 8.27
C ARG A 527 18.19 -10.70 7.81
N VAL A 528 17.65 -9.55 8.21
CA VAL A 528 16.26 -9.19 7.90
C VAL A 528 16.07 -9.06 6.40
N LEU A 529 16.95 -8.31 5.73
CA LEU A 529 16.80 -8.00 4.30
C LEU A 529 17.25 -9.15 3.38
N THR A 530 17.87 -10.20 3.93
CA THR A 530 18.06 -11.50 3.25
C THR A 530 16.84 -12.40 3.44
N ASN A 531 16.40 -12.58 4.70
CA ASN A 531 15.37 -13.56 5.03
C ASN A 531 13.98 -13.15 4.55
N ASP A 532 13.66 -11.88 4.65
CA ASP A 532 12.34 -11.35 4.24
C ASP A 532 12.03 -11.60 2.75
N PRO A 533 12.85 -11.18 1.78
CA PRO A 533 12.63 -11.55 0.37
C PRO A 533 12.87 -13.04 0.10
N GLY A 534 13.71 -13.72 0.89
CA GLY A 534 13.91 -15.16 0.83
C GLY A 534 12.63 -15.96 1.07
N MET A 535 11.73 -15.47 1.93
CA MET A 535 10.40 -16.04 2.12
C MET A 535 9.57 -16.01 0.83
N GLY A 536 9.73 -14.99 0.00
CA GLY A 536 9.07 -14.91 -1.32
C GLY A 536 9.58 -16.00 -2.25
N VAL A 537 10.90 -16.19 -2.34
CA VAL A 537 11.51 -17.26 -3.12
C VAL A 537 11.03 -18.63 -2.62
N ALA A 538 11.11 -18.87 -1.30
CA ALA A 538 10.70 -20.15 -0.69
C ALA A 538 9.22 -20.47 -0.99
N ARG A 539 8.31 -19.50 -0.81
CA ARG A 539 6.89 -19.69 -1.13
C ARG A 539 6.63 -20.08 -2.57
N HIS A 540 7.31 -19.43 -3.53
CA HIS A 540 7.12 -19.71 -4.94
C HIS A 540 7.81 -21.01 -5.40
N VAL A 541 8.92 -21.40 -4.76
CA VAL A 541 9.53 -22.72 -4.93
C VAL A 541 8.56 -23.82 -4.46
N ASP A 542 8.00 -23.67 -3.27
CA ASP A 542 7.04 -24.60 -2.68
C ASP A 542 5.79 -24.76 -3.55
N ALA A 543 5.27 -23.66 -4.07
CA ALA A 543 4.14 -23.64 -5.00
C ALA A 543 4.48 -24.26 -6.39
N GLY A 544 5.73 -24.59 -6.66
CA GLY A 544 6.14 -25.32 -7.88
C GLY A 544 6.59 -24.45 -9.05
N TYR A 545 6.72 -23.14 -8.90
CA TYR A 545 7.17 -22.24 -9.96
C TYR A 545 8.59 -22.58 -10.42
N LYS A 546 8.75 -22.80 -11.73
CA LYS A 546 10.04 -23.17 -12.34
C LYS A 546 11.07 -22.06 -12.17
N ASP A 547 10.67 -20.82 -12.44
CA ASP A 547 11.55 -19.65 -12.35
C ASP A 547 12.08 -19.47 -10.91
N ALA A 548 11.22 -19.69 -9.90
CA ALA A 548 11.64 -19.63 -8.49
C ALA A 548 12.64 -20.73 -8.13
N LYS A 549 12.46 -21.96 -8.66
CA LYS A 549 13.41 -23.07 -8.46
C LYS A 549 14.76 -22.79 -9.10
N GLU A 550 14.77 -22.25 -10.31
CA GLU A 550 16.00 -21.87 -11.02
C GLU A 550 16.72 -20.73 -10.27
N PHE A 551 15.97 -19.71 -9.84
CA PHE A 551 16.52 -18.61 -9.06
C PHE A 551 17.07 -19.08 -7.71
N ALA A 552 16.35 -19.93 -6.98
CA ALA A 552 16.80 -20.46 -5.68
C ALA A 552 18.13 -21.22 -5.79
N ARG A 553 18.31 -22.02 -6.87
CA ARG A 553 19.58 -22.73 -7.14
C ARG A 553 20.73 -21.77 -7.42
N SER A 554 20.53 -20.77 -8.28
CA SER A 554 21.57 -19.80 -8.65
C SER A 554 21.95 -18.87 -7.51
N SER A 555 21.00 -18.61 -6.59
CA SER A 555 21.19 -17.69 -5.44
C SER A 555 21.51 -18.40 -4.13
N ASN A 556 21.74 -19.72 -4.15
CA ASN A 556 22.03 -20.55 -2.98
C ASN A 556 20.99 -20.45 -1.83
N VAL A 557 19.71 -20.25 -2.17
CA VAL A 557 18.64 -20.31 -1.18
C VAL A 557 18.44 -21.77 -0.75
N LYS A 558 18.55 -22.02 0.55
CA LYS A 558 18.43 -23.38 1.10
C LYS A 558 16.96 -23.80 1.18
N ILE A 559 16.51 -24.61 0.25
CA ILE A 559 15.17 -25.21 0.22
C ILE A 559 15.32 -26.72 0.45
N PRO A 560 14.93 -27.25 1.63
CA PRO A 560 15.19 -28.67 1.99
C PRO A 560 14.56 -29.71 1.06
N MET A 561 13.43 -29.37 0.42
CA MET A 561 12.66 -30.27 -0.44
C MET A 561 12.74 -29.91 -1.94
N MET A 562 13.75 -29.16 -2.37
CA MET A 562 13.95 -28.76 -3.77
C MET A 562 14.82 -29.77 -4.53
#